data_37492b04e109be20210545052e505e9f
#
_entry.id   37492b04e109be20210545052e505e9f
#
_cell.length_a   1.000
_cell.length_b   1.000
_cell.length_c   1.000
_cell.angle_alpha   90.00
_cell.angle_beta   90.00
_cell.angle_gamma   90.00
#
_symmetry.space_group_name_H-M   'P 1'
#
loop_
_entity.id
_entity.type
_entity.pdbx_description
1 polymer ?
#
loop_
_entity_poly.entity_id
_entity_poly.type
_entity_poly.pdbx_seq_one_letter_code
_entity_poly.pdbx_strand_id
1 'polypeptide(L)'
;MLPHAEIYVHEDGCTKQIDGFIGLIDDYIEGVFVKETMQSKGIGKQLLNHAKEFKSKLKLSVYQENEKAIKFYLREKFSIQSESVDDNTGEKEFIMVWNR
;
A
#
# COMPACT_ATOMS: atom_id res chain seq x y z
N MET A 1 11.79 -14.99 15.84
CA MET A 1 12.34 -14.01 14.87
C MET A 1 11.41 -12.82 14.76
N LEU A 2 11.95 -11.62 14.85
CA LEU A 2 11.13 -10.41 14.68
C LEU A 2 10.83 -10.17 13.20
N PRO A 3 9.63 -9.69 12.87
CA PRO A 3 9.31 -9.32 11.49
C PRO A 3 10.27 -8.26 10.98
N HIS A 4 10.60 -8.32 9.70
CA HIS A 4 11.45 -7.33 9.07
C HIS A 4 10.59 -6.16 8.59
N ALA A 5 10.75 -5.01 9.24
CA ALA A 5 10.02 -3.79 8.90
C ALA A 5 10.85 -2.90 7.98
N GLU A 6 10.23 -2.41 6.92
CA GLU A 6 10.86 -1.54 5.94
C GLU A 6 9.96 -0.35 5.66
N ILE A 7 10.58 0.83 5.50
CA ILE A 7 9.84 2.02 5.10
C ILE A 7 10.58 2.65 3.92
N TYR A 8 9.85 2.86 2.82
CA TYR A 8 10.37 3.57 1.67
C TYR A 8 9.62 4.89 1.55
N VAL A 9 10.36 5.95 1.26
CA VAL A 9 9.79 7.30 1.17
C VAL A 9 9.96 7.83 -0.25
N HIS A 10 9.02 8.70 -0.64
CA HIS A 10 9.13 9.47 -1.87
C HIS A 10 9.44 10.91 -1.48
N GLU A 11 10.50 11.46 -2.05
CA GLU A 11 10.96 12.80 -1.77
C GLU A 11 10.73 13.70 -2.97
N ASP A 12 10.19 14.89 -2.71
CA ASP A 12 10.02 15.91 -3.75
C ASP A 12 11.40 16.41 -4.18
N GLY A 13 11.68 16.34 -5.46
CA GLY A 13 12.99 16.74 -6.00
C GLY A 13 13.31 18.22 -5.85
N CYS A 14 12.31 19.07 -5.73
CA CYS A 14 12.49 20.52 -5.62
C CYS A 14 12.63 21.00 -4.17
N THR A 15 11.71 20.54 -3.31
CA THR A 15 11.63 21.00 -1.91
C THR A 15 12.40 20.11 -0.95
N LYS A 16 12.75 18.90 -1.36
CA LYS A 16 13.37 17.87 -0.52
C LYS A 16 12.49 17.41 0.62
N GLN A 17 11.19 17.67 0.55
CA GLN A 17 10.23 17.21 1.53
C GLN A 17 9.71 15.83 1.16
N ILE A 18 9.36 15.03 2.18
CA ILE A 18 8.76 13.72 1.97
C ILE A 18 7.29 13.94 1.66
N ASP A 19 6.84 13.48 0.49
CA ASP A 19 5.46 13.62 0.05
C ASP A 19 4.69 12.29 0.02
N GLY A 20 5.33 11.20 0.38
CA GLY A 20 4.67 9.92 0.51
C GLY A 20 5.58 8.86 1.11
N PHE A 21 4.99 7.78 1.63
CA PHE A 21 5.76 6.64 2.09
C PHE A 21 4.95 5.36 1.99
N ILE A 22 5.65 4.23 1.99
CA ILE A 22 5.06 2.91 2.09
C ILE A 22 5.77 2.16 3.21
N GLY A 23 5.00 1.58 4.12
CA GLY A 23 5.53 0.77 5.22
C GLY A 23 5.21 -0.69 4.99
N LEU A 24 6.20 -1.54 5.18
CA LEU A 24 6.10 -2.99 4.97
C LEU A 24 6.57 -3.74 6.20
N ILE A 25 5.91 -4.86 6.49
CA ILE A 25 6.42 -5.87 7.41
C ILE A 25 6.49 -7.16 6.58
N ASP A 26 7.70 -7.60 6.29
CA ASP A 26 7.98 -8.67 5.33
C ASP A 26 7.32 -8.34 3.98
N ASP A 27 6.34 -9.09 3.52
CA ASP A 27 5.62 -8.81 2.28
C ASP A 27 4.24 -8.19 2.50
N TYR A 28 3.92 -7.84 3.75
CA TYR A 28 2.65 -7.21 4.09
C TYR A 28 2.79 -5.69 4.12
N ILE A 29 1.93 -5.02 3.35
CA ILE A 29 1.90 -3.56 3.32
C ILE A 29 1.07 -3.06 4.49
N GLU A 30 1.73 -2.43 5.46
CA GLU A 30 1.06 -1.83 6.62
C GLU A 30 0.33 -0.55 6.24
N GLY A 31 0.88 0.21 5.31
CA GLY A 31 0.23 1.42 4.84
C GLY A 31 0.96 2.07 3.69
N VAL A 32 0.19 2.77 2.88
CA VAL A 32 0.70 3.63 1.81
C VAL A 32 0.11 5.01 2.08
N PHE A 33 0.97 5.99 2.23
CA PHE A 33 0.55 7.37 2.47
C PHE A 33 1.10 8.28 1.38
N VAL A 34 0.24 9.16 0.86
CA VAL A 34 0.63 10.20 -0.08
C VAL A 34 0.06 11.50 0.45
N LYS A 35 0.90 12.52 0.54
CA LYS A 35 0.49 13.85 0.98
C LYS A 35 -0.70 14.33 0.14
N GLU A 36 -1.71 14.90 0.80
CA GLU A 36 -2.96 15.26 0.15
C GLU A 36 -2.77 16.12 -1.10
N THR A 37 -1.88 17.10 -1.03
CA THR A 37 -1.60 17.99 -2.16
C THR A 37 -0.89 17.29 -3.32
N MET A 38 -0.36 16.10 -3.08
CA MET A 38 0.41 15.34 -4.05
C MET A 38 -0.32 14.08 -4.55
N GLN A 39 -1.55 13.87 -4.10
CA GLN A 39 -2.35 12.73 -4.57
C GLN A 39 -2.71 12.90 -6.04
N SER A 40 -2.92 11.77 -6.72
CA SER A 40 -3.22 11.71 -8.16
C SER A 40 -2.05 12.12 -9.07
N LYS A 41 -0.83 12.22 -8.52
CA LYS A 41 0.40 12.50 -9.29
C LYS A 41 1.25 11.27 -9.51
N GLY A 42 0.72 10.09 -9.22
CA GLY A 42 1.43 8.83 -9.45
C GLY A 42 2.42 8.43 -8.37
N ILE A 43 2.46 9.14 -7.24
CA ILE A 43 3.41 8.85 -6.16
C ILE A 43 3.11 7.50 -5.51
N GLY A 44 1.83 7.19 -5.25
CA GLY A 44 1.43 5.89 -4.71
C GLY A 44 1.86 4.74 -5.62
N LYS A 45 1.68 4.93 -6.93
CA LYS A 45 2.12 3.95 -7.92
C LYS A 45 3.63 3.76 -7.89
N GLN A 46 4.39 4.85 -7.79
CA GLN A 46 5.85 4.79 -7.72
C GLN A 46 6.31 4.04 -6.46
N LEU A 47 5.66 4.30 -5.32
CA LEU A 47 5.98 3.61 -4.08
C LEU A 47 5.70 2.11 -4.18
N LEU A 48 4.55 1.74 -4.74
CA LEU A 48 4.22 0.33 -4.96
C LEU A 48 5.20 -0.33 -5.93
N ASN A 49 5.52 0.32 -7.03
CA ASN A 49 6.46 -0.23 -8.00
C ASN A 49 7.84 -0.42 -7.39
N HIS A 50 8.27 0.48 -6.53
CA HIS A 50 9.52 0.33 -5.80
C HIS A 50 9.50 -0.92 -4.91
N ALA A 51 8.42 -1.12 -4.15
CA ALA A 51 8.27 -2.31 -3.32
C ALA A 51 8.27 -3.59 -4.17
N LYS A 52 7.63 -3.55 -5.34
CA LYS A 52 7.58 -4.70 -6.26
C LYS A 52 8.94 -5.10 -6.80
N GLU A 53 9.91 -4.18 -6.84
CA GLU A 53 11.26 -4.50 -7.27
C GLU A 53 11.98 -5.43 -6.29
N PHE A 54 11.64 -5.35 -5.01
CA PHE A 54 12.31 -6.10 -3.96
C PHE A 54 11.51 -7.29 -3.45
N LYS A 55 10.24 -7.38 -3.79
CA LYS A 55 9.35 -8.44 -3.30
C LYS A 55 8.80 -9.24 -4.47
N SER A 56 8.64 -10.54 -4.26
CA SER A 56 8.00 -11.41 -5.25
C SER A 56 6.48 -11.44 -5.07
N LYS A 57 6.00 -11.03 -3.91
CA LYS A 57 4.57 -10.90 -3.62
C LYS A 57 4.36 -9.79 -2.61
N LEU A 58 3.16 -9.22 -2.61
CA LEU A 58 2.74 -8.21 -1.65
C LEU A 58 1.31 -8.52 -1.24
N LYS A 59 0.99 -8.20 0.03
CA LYS A 59 -0.33 -8.43 0.59
C LYS A 59 -0.74 -7.20 1.38
N LEU A 60 -2.02 -6.88 1.38
CA LEU A 60 -2.56 -5.76 2.15
C LEU A 60 -3.98 -6.04 2.57
N SER A 61 -4.46 -5.24 3.53
CA SER A 61 -5.86 -5.20 3.92
C SER A 61 -6.41 -3.81 3.60
N VAL A 62 -7.63 -3.75 3.10
CA VAL A 62 -8.30 -2.49 2.79
C VAL A 62 -9.76 -2.61 3.19
N TYR A 63 -10.31 -1.57 3.81
CA TYR A 63 -11.74 -1.57 4.16
C TYR A 63 -12.60 -1.60 2.91
N GLN A 64 -13.67 -2.40 2.94
CA GLN A 64 -14.57 -2.54 1.79
C GLN A 64 -15.24 -1.23 1.41
N GLU A 65 -15.41 -0.32 2.35
CA GLU A 65 -15.98 1.00 2.11
C GLU A 65 -15.03 1.93 1.35
N ASN A 66 -13.73 1.62 1.36
CA ASN A 66 -12.74 2.47 0.71
C ASN A 66 -12.61 2.12 -0.78
N GLU A 67 -13.65 2.45 -1.55
CA GLU A 67 -13.71 2.12 -2.96
C GLU A 67 -12.56 2.70 -3.77
N LYS A 68 -12.13 3.91 -3.43
CA LYS A 68 -11.04 4.59 -4.13
C LYS A 68 -9.73 3.80 -4.00
N ALA A 69 -9.43 3.34 -2.80
CA ALA A 69 -8.23 2.54 -2.56
C ALA A 69 -8.31 1.19 -3.27
N ILE A 70 -9.47 0.54 -3.20
CA ILE A 70 -9.67 -0.75 -3.87
C ILE A 70 -9.41 -0.61 -5.37
N LYS A 71 -9.99 0.40 -6.01
CA LYS A 71 -9.80 0.65 -7.44
C LYS A 71 -8.32 0.92 -7.76
N PHE A 72 -7.65 1.67 -6.89
CA PHE A 72 -6.23 1.96 -7.04
C PHE A 72 -5.42 0.66 -7.05
N TYR A 73 -5.63 -0.20 -6.05
CA TYR A 73 -4.87 -1.45 -5.96
C TYR A 73 -5.20 -2.41 -7.11
N LEU A 74 -6.46 -2.46 -7.54
CA LEU A 74 -6.83 -3.27 -8.70
C LEU A 74 -6.09 -2.80 -9.96
N ARG A 75 -5.97 -1.50 -10.16
CA ARG A 75 -5.20 -0.95 -11.29
C ARG A 75 -3.72 -1.31 -11.18
N GLU A 76 -3.21 -1.42 -9.96
CA GLU A 76 -1.81 -1.76 -9.71
C GLU A 76 -1.58 -3.27 -9.69
N LYS A 77 -2.51 -4.04 -10.21
CA LYS A 77 -2.39 -5.51 -10.43
C LYS A 77 -2.56 -6.33 -9.16
N PHE A 78 -3.13 -5.76 -8.12
CA PHE A 78 -3.56 -6.54 -6.97
C PHE A 78 -4.90 -7.19 -7.28
N SER A 79 -5.18 -8.30 -6.63
CA SER A 79 -6.47 -8.99 -6.73
C SER A 79 -7.01 -9.26 -5.33
N ILE A 80 -8.33 -9.38 -5.22
CA ILE A 80 -8.98 -9.70 -3.96
C ILE A 80 -8.81 -11.19 -3.69
N GLN A 81 -8.16 -11.53 -2.58
CA GLN A 81 -7.94 -12.92 -2.18
C GLN A 81 -9.06 -13.42 -1.27
N SER A 82 -9.47 -12.61 -0.31
CA SER A 82 -10.48 -13.02 0.67
C SER A 82 -11.08 -11.80 1.35
N GLU A 83 -12.12 -12.05 2.15
CA GLU A 83 -12.73 -11.04 3.00
C GLU A 83 -12.36 -11.33 4.44
N SER A 84 -12.32 -10.29 5.25
CA SER A 84 -11.99 -10.39 6.67
C SER A 84 -12.76 -9.31 7.42
N VAL A 85 -12.69 -9.37 8.74
CA VAL A 85 -13.27 -8.36 9.63
C VAL A 85 -12.16 -7.85 10.51
N ASP A 86 -12.01 -6.52 10.59
CA ASP A 86 -11.04 -5.90 11.47
C ASP A 86 -11.53 -6.07 12.92
N ASP A 87 -10.74 -6.76 13.74
CA ASP A 87 -11.11 -7.06 15.13
C ASP A 87 -11.28 -5.80 15.98
N ASN A 88 -10.60 -4.72 15.63
CA ASN A 88 -10.65 -3.49 16.41
C ASN A 88 -11.88 -2.64 16.10
N THR A 89 -12.32 -2.62 14.85
CA THR A 89 -13.41 -1.75 14.41
C THR A 89 -14.69 -2.49 14.07
N GLY A 90 -14.62 -3.80 13.85
CA GLY A 90 -15.75 -4.59 13.35
C GLY A 90 -16.07 -4.34 11.88
N GLU A 91 -15.27 -3.55 11.21
CA GLU A 91 -15.46 -3.20 9.80
C GLU A 91 -15.00 -4.32 8.89
N LYS A 92 -15.72 -4.54 7.79
CA LYS A 92 -15.32 -5.52 6.77
C LYS A 92 -14.20 -4.98 5.92
N GLU A 93 -13.24 -5.86 5.60
CA GLU A 93 -12.11 -5.51 4.75
C GLU A 93 -11.87 -6.60 3.72
N PHE A 94 -11.15 -6.24 2.66
CA PHE A 94 -10.63 -7.20 1.69
C PHE A 94 -9.15 -7.41 1.94
N ILE A 95 -8.73 -8.66 1.82
CA ILE A 95 -7.31 -9.00 1.74
C ILE A 95 -6.97 -9.03 0.25
N MET A 96 -6.03 -8.19 -0.16
CA MET A 96 -5.61 -8.10 -1.55
C MET A 96 -4.17 -8.54 -1.68
N VAL A 97 -3.86 -9.18 -2.81
CA VAL A 97 -2.52 -9.72 -3.05
C VAL A 97 -2.04 -9.36 -4.45
N TRP A 98 -0.74 -9.19 -4.55
CA TRP A 98 -0.03 -9.06 -5.81
C TRP A 98 1.10 -10.11 -5.83
N ASN A 99 1.24 -10.81 -6.96
CA ASN A 99 2.32 -11.77 -7.19
C ASN A 99 3.05 -11.38 -8.47
N ARG A 100 4.37 -11.52 -8.43
CA ARG A 100 5.20 -11.27 -9.60
C ARG A 100 4.90 -12.25 -10.74
#